data_718ac18092ff08375bdbe3bdb192ad37
#
_entry.id   718ac18092ff08375bdbe3bdb192ad37
#
_cell.length_a   1.000
_cell.length_b   1.000
_cell.length_c   1.000
_cell.angle_alpha   90.00
_cell.angle_beta   90.00
_cell.angle_gamma   90.00
#
_symmetry.space_group_name_H-M   'P 1'
#
loop_
_entity.id
_entity.type
_entity.pdbx_description
1 polymer ?
#
loop_
_entity_poly.entity_id
_entity_poly.type
_entity_poly.pdbx_seq_one_letter_code
_entity_poly.pdbx_strand_id
1 'polypeptide(L)'
;MFHKPPVKGLFKLLVLNAIREEPLHGYEIMRRIGDTLGGYPPSPGIVYPTLRSLESEGLVRSDKEGKRTVYSITEGGVRYLEENEDKLRCFMERARKVKILKEMVPHDIFPLLEELASKYERMTDEQRDEVRRAFWRLIQDLSRILGDVR
;
A
#
# COMPACT_ATOMS: atom_id res chain seq x y z
N MET A 1 -11.27 2.55 5.47
CA MET A 1 -11.65 1.16 5.20
C MET A 1 -10.59 0.34 4.44
N PHE A 2 -9.45 0.91 4.07
CA PHE A 2 -8.40 0.24 3.29
C PHE A 2 -7.06 0.11 4.03
N HIS A 3 -7.05 0.20 5.36
CA HIS A 3 -5.84 0.09 6.17
C HIS A 3 -5.85 -1.19 7.01
N LYS A 4 -5.92 -2.35 6.34
CA LYS A 4 -5.46 -3.57 7.01
C LYS A 4 -3.93 -3.58 6.81
N PRO A 5 -3.13 -3.54 7.89
CA PRO A 5 -1.68 -3.61 7.76
C PRO A 5 -1.34 -4.87 6.97
N PRO A 6 -0.33 -4.83 6.10
CA PRO A 6 0.10 -6.01 5.37
C PRO A 6 0.37 -7.14 6.36
N VAL A 7 -0.14 -8.33 6.05
CA VAL A 7 0.13 -9.54 6.83
C VAL A 7 1.64 -9.58 7.11
N LYS A 8 2.05 -9.87 8.35
CA LYS A 8 3.46 -9.77 8.82
C LYS A 8 4.49 -10.31 7.82
N GLY A 9 4.18 -11.41 7.12
CA GLY A 9 5.05 -11.98 6.09
C GLY A 9 5.21 -11.08 4.85
N LEU A 10 4.17 -10.39 4.42
CA LEU A 10 4.23 -9.50 3.26
C LEU A 10 5.05 -8.24 3.54
N PHE A 11 4.98 -7.71 4.77
CA PHE A 11 5.79 -6.56 5.14
C PHE A 11 7.29 -6.87 5.16
N LYS A 12 7.68 -8.10 5.55
CA LYS A 12 9.05 -8.59 5.41
C LYS A 12 9.54 -8.57 3.95
N LEU A 13 8.69 -9.02 3.02
CA LEU A 13 9.01 -8.98 1.58
C LEU A 13 9.21 -7.54 1.08
N LEU A 14 8.40 -6.59 1.54
CA LEU A 14 8.55 -5.17 1.19
C LEU A 14 9.89 -4.60 1.70
N VAL A 15 10.26 -4.92 2.94
CA VAL A 15 11.54 -4.49 3.51
C VAL A 15 12.71 -5.08 2.73
N LEU A 16 12.70 -6.39 2.47
CA LEU A 16 13.75 -7.06 1.67
C LEU A 16 13.84 -6.50 0.26
N ASN A 17 12.71 -6.28 -0.39
CA ASN A 17 12.68 -5.69 -1.73
C ASN A 17 13.21 -4.25 -1.75
N ALA A 18 12.98 -3.48 -0.68
CA ALA A 18 13.49 -2.11 -0.58
C ALA A 18 15.03 -2.04 -0.55
N ILE A 19 15.69 -3.07 0.01
CA ILE A 19 17.18 -3.16 0.13
C ILE A 19 17.80 -4.14 -0.85
N ARG A 20 17.04 -4.60 -1.87
CA ARG A 20 17.49 -5.62 -2.81
C ARG A 20 18.71 -5.17 -3.63
N GLU A 21 18.68 -3.93 -4.11
CA GLU A 21 19.66 -3.40 -5.04
C GLU A 21 20.85 -2.73 -4.36
N GLU A 22 20.63 -2.15 -3.19
CA GLU A 22 21.65 -1.41 -2.45
C GLU A 22 21.33 -1.39 -0.94
N PRO A 23 22.36 -1.31 -0.10
CA PRO A 23 22.19 -1.10 1.33
C PRO A 23 21.55 0.25 1.63
N LEU A 24 20.63 0.29 2.60
CA LEU A 24 19.88 1.50 2.95
C LEU A 24 19.81 1.71 4.47
N HIS A 25 19.71 2.97 4.88
CA HIS A 25 19.35 3.35 6.23
C HIS A 25 17.84 3.14 6.49
N GLY A 26 17.45 2.95 7.75
CA GLY A 26 16.05 2.68 8.11
C GLY A 26 15.07 3.75 7.59
N TYR A 27 15.46 5.02 7.59
CA TYR A 27 14.63 6.10 7.03
C TYR A 27 14.41 5.96 5.51
N GLU A 28 15.44 5.58 4.77
CA GLU A 28 15.37 5.38 3.32
C GLU A 28 14.50 4.17 2.97
N ILE A 29 14.59 3.11 3.79
CA ILE A 29 13.71 1.94 3.69
C ILE A 29 12.24 2.37 3.86
N MET A 30 11.95 3.17 4.91
CA MET A 30 10.58 3.69 5.12
C MET A 30 10.08 4.50 3.93
N ARG A 31 10.91 5.39 3.40
CA ARG A 31 10.58 6.21 2.23
C ARG A 31 10.30 5.34 1.00
N ARG A 32 11.19 4.40 0.67
CA ARG A 32 11.05 3.51 -0.50
C ARG A 32 9.80 2.63 -0.42
N ILE A 33 9.49 2.12 0.77
CA ILE A 33 8.24 1.39 1.00
C ILE A 33 7.03 2.33 0.86
N GLY A 34 7.12 3.55 1.38
CA GLY A 34 6.07 4.57 1.26
C GLY A 34 5.74 4.89 -0.19
N ASP A 35 6.76 5.07 -1.03
CA ASP A 35 6.60 5.32 -2.48
C ASP A 35 5.85 4.16 -3.16
N THR A 36 6.15 2.92 -2.76
CA THR A 36 5.46 1.71 -3.22
C THR A 36 3.99 1.67 -2.76
N LEU A 37 3.71 2.11 -1.55
CA LEU A 37 2.38 2.09 -0.93
C LEU A 37 1.52 3.33 -1.25
N GLY A 38 1.93 4.15 -2.21
CA GLY A 38 1.15 5.33 -2.64
C GLY A 38 1.42 6.59 -1.81
N GLY A 39 2.65 6.75 -1.31
CA GLY A 39 3.12 7.96 -0.64
C GLY A 39 2.99 7.96 0.89
N TYR A 40 2.56 6.86 1.50
CA TYR A 40 2.45 6.74 2.95
C TYR A 40 3.57 5.86 3.51
N PRO A 41 4.66 6.43 4.07
CA PRO A 41 5.72 5.66 4.67
C PRO A 41 5.22 4.91 5.92
N PRO A 42 5.66 3.66 6.12
CA PRO A 42 5.37 2.93 7.35
C PRO A 42 6.03 3.60 8.55
N SER A 43 5.45 3.41 9.72
CA SER A 43 6.01 3.99 10.96
C SER A 43 7.30 3.28 11.39
N PRO A 44 8.20 3.99 12.11
CA PRO A 44 9.38 3.37 12.71
C PRO A 44 9.05 2.17 13.61
N GLY A 45 7.90 2.21 14.29
CA GLY A 45 7.41 1.15 15.18
C GLY A 45 7.10 -0.17 14.49
N ILE A 46 6.93 -0.19 13.16
CA ILE A 46 6.75 -1.43 12.40
C ILE A 46 8.04 -1.82 11.63
N VAL A 47 8.78 -0.84 11.12
CA VAL A 47 9.97 -1.09 10.30
C VAL A 47 11.11 -1.68 11.11
N TYR A 48 11.49 -1.06 12.23
CA TYR A 48 12.63 -1.54 13.02
C TYR A 48 12.41 -2.91 13.68
N PRO A 49 11.24 -3.25 14.24
CA PRO A 49 10.99 -4.61 14.67
C PRO A 49 11.06 -5.64 13.54
N THR A 50 10.62 -5.28 12.34
CA THR A 50 10.72 -6.15 11.17
C THR A 50 12.17 -6.36 10.74
N LEU A 51 12.98 -5.30 10.70
CA LEU A 51 14.42 -5.39 10.41
C LEU A 51 15.14 -6.30 11.42
N ARG A 52 14.87 -6.15 12.72
CA ARG A 52 15.42 -7.05 13.76
C ARG A 52 14.98 -8.51 13.56
N SER A 53 13.72 -8.75 13.19
CA SER A 53 13.24 -10.10 12.88
C SER A 53 13.99 -10.68 11.69
N LEU A 54 14.13 -9.91 10.59
CA LEU A 54 14.85 -10.34 9.39
C LEU A 54 16.33 -10.61 9.67
N GLU A 55 16.96 -9.80 10.52
CA GLU A 55 18.36 -10.00 10.96
C GLU A 55 18.50 -11.27 11.79
N SER A 56 17.60 -11.52 12.74
CA SER A 56 17.60 -12.76 13.52
C SER A 56 17.37 -14.02 12.68
N GLU A 57 16.69 -13.88 11.55
CA GLU A 57 16.45 -14.96 10.56
C GLU A 57 17.60 -15.10 9.55
N GLY A 58 18.63 -14.24 9.62
CA GLY A 58 19.77 -14.25 8.71
C GLY A 58 19.45 -13.75 7.30
N LEU A 59 18.31 -13.05 7.11
CA LEU A 59 17.87 -12.53 5.82
C LEU A 59 18.38 -11.10 5.53
N VAL A 60 18.74 -10.37 6.59
CA VAL A 60 19.30 -9.02 6.56
C VAL A 60 20.53 -8.97 7.44
N ARG A 61 21.49 -8.15 7.07
CA ARG A 61 22.67 -7.81 7.87
C ARG A 61 22.62 -6.31 8.15
N SER A 62 22.99 -5.92 9.37
CA SER A 62 23.18 -4.52 9.74
C SER A 62 24.64 -4.19 10.00
N ASP A 63 25.11 -3.07 9.48
CA ASP A 63 26.44 -2.53 9.70
C ASP A 63 26.34 -1.09 10.23
N LYS A 64 27.23 -0.71 11.15
CA LYS A 64 27.26 0.67 11.68
C LYS A 64 28.14 1.55 10.79
N GLU A 65 27.54 2.62 10.28
CA GLU A 65 28.25 3.71 9.61
C GLU A 65 28.19 5.00 10.46
N GLY A 66 29.18 5.18 11.30
CA GLY A 66 29.21 6.30 12.27
C GLY A 66 28.06 6.20 13.26
N LYS A 67 27.15 7.18 13.24
CA LYS A 67 25.95 7.22 14.11
C LYS A 67 24.72 6.54 13.50
N ARG A 68 24.81 6.04 12.28
CA ARG A 68 23.69 5.44 11.56
C ARG A 68 23.92 3.93 11.36
N THR A 69 22.83 3.20 11.18
CA THR A 69 22.86 1.79 10.84
C THR A 69 22.38 1.61 9.40
N VAL A 70 23.14 0.88 8.61
CA VAL A 70 22.83 0.50 7.23
C VAL A 70 22.40 -0.96 7.22
N TYR A 71 21.38 -1.29 6.47
CA TYR A 71 20.84 -2.63 6.32
C TYR A 71 21.06 -3.15 4.91
N SER A 72 21.59 -4.36 4.81
CA SER A 72 21.88 -5.04 3.55
C SER A 72 21.15 -6.37 3.51
N ILE A 73 20.67 -6.75 2.33
CA ILE A 73 20.11 -8.07 2.10
C ILE A 73 21.24 -9.11 2.06
N THR A 74 21.01 -10.30 2.63
CA THR A 74 21.92 -11.44 2.56
C THR A 74 21.56 -12.35 1.38
N GLU A 75 22.41 -13.31 1.04
CA GLU A 75 22.08 -14.37 0.07
C GLU A 75 20.81 -15.14 0.49
N GLY A 76 20.64 -15.38 1.81
CA GLY A 76 19.41 -15.97 2.34
C GLY A 76 18.18 -15.09 2.11
N GLY A 77 18.33 -13.77 2.28
CA GLY A 77 17.29 -12.79 1.99
C GLY A 77 16.91 -12.75 0.51
N VAL A 78 17.89 -12.84 -0.39
CA VAL A 78 17.64 -12.89 -1.85
C VAL A 78 16.85 -14.15 -2.19
N ARG A 79 17.28 -15.33 -1.73
CA ARG A 79 16.55 -16.59 -1.95
C ARG A 79 15.12 -16.52 -1.41
N TYR A 80 14.93 -15.97 -0.21
CA TYR A 80 13.61 -15.79 0.37
C TYR A 80 12.70 -14.88 -0.46
N LEU A 81 13.25 -13.80 -1.06
CA LEU A 81 12.52 -12.95 -2.00
C LEU A 81 12.12 -13.72 -3.26
N GLU A 82 13.04 -14.47 -3.86
CA GLU A 82 12.80 -15.25 -5.08
C GLU A 82 11.71 -16.30 -4.87
N GLU A 83 11.75 -17.03 -3.74
CA GLU A 83 10.72 -18.02 -3.37
C GLU A 83 9.32 -17.40 -3.16
N ASN A 84 9.25 -16.09 -2.88
CA ASN A 84 8.00 -15.37 -2.63
C ASN A 84 7.71 -14.29 -3.69
N GLU A 85 8.40 -14.32 -4.84
CA GLU A 85 8.30 -13.30 -5.87
C GLU A 85 6.86 -13.11 -6.37
N ASP A 86 6.12 -14.19 -6.55
CA ASP A 86 4.71 -14.12 -7.00
C ASP A 86 3.81 -13.38 -6.00
N LYS A 87 4.02 -13.60 -4.71
CA LYS A 87 3.28 -12.90 -3.65
C LYS A 87 3.61 -11.42 -3.65
N LEU A 88 4.89 -11.09 -3.77
CA LEU A 88 5.35 -9.70 -3.83
C LEU A 88 4.81 -9.01 -5.07
N ARG A 89 4.92 -9.63 -6.25
CA ARG A 89 4.41 -9.11 -7.53
C ARG A 89 2.90 -8.83 -7.47
N CYS A 90 2.11 -9.79 -7.02
CA CYS A 90 0.66 -9.63 -6.87
C CYS A 90 0.31 -8.45 -5.93
N PHE A 91 1.06 -8.29 -4.85
CA PHE A 91 0.86 -7.18 -3.93
C PHE A 91 1.25 -5.83 -4.57
N MET A 92 2.38 -5.76 -5.26
CA MET A 92 2.85 -4.55 -5.94
C MET A 92 1.87 -4.09 -7.02
N GLU A 93 1.34 -5.02 -7.82
CA GLU A 93 0.31 -4.72 -8.81
C GLU A 93 -0.96 -4.17 -8.17
N ARG A 94 -1.39 -4.77 -7.06
CA ARG A 94 -2.57 -4.28 -6.31
C ARG A 94 -2.31 -2.88 -5.72
N ALA A 95 -1.15 -2.65 -5.13
CA ALA A 95 -0.76 -1.35 -4.60
C ALA A 95 -0.74 -0.27 -5.69
N ARG A 96 -0.19 -0.61 -6.88
CA ARG A 96 -0.21 0.28 -8.06
C ARG A 96 -1.65 0.63 -8.49
N LYS A 97 -2.54 -0.35 -8.57
CA LYS A 97 -3.96 -0.11 -8.92
C LYS A 97 -4.63 0.81 -7.90
N VAL A 98 -4.38 0.61 -6.61
CA VAL A 98 -4.91 1.48 -5.54
C VAL A 98 -4.36 2.91 -5.66
N LYS A 99 -3.07 3.06 -5.99
CA LYS A 99 -2.48 4.39 -6.24
C LYS A 99 -3.17 5.10 -7.40
N ILE A 100 -3.34 4.42 -8.54
CA ILE A 100 -4.05 4.95 -9.72
C ILE A 100 -5.47 5.36 -9.34
N LEU A 101 -6.20 4.52 -8.61
CA LEU A 101 -7.55 4.86 -8.15
C LEU A 101 -7.58 6.12 -7.28
N LYS A 102 -6.60 6.29 -6.38
CA LYS A 102 -6.50 7.50 -5.56
C LYS A 102 -6.20 8.76 -6.36
N GLU A 103 -5.39 8.65 -7.41
CA GLU A 103 -5.08 9.76 -8.31
C GLU A 103 -6.28 10.11 -9.21
N MET A 104 -7.07 9.11 -9.59
CA MET A 104 -8.23 9.22 -10.48
C MET A 104 -9.47 9.76 -9.79
N VAL A 105 -9.65 9.45 -8.50
CA VAL A 105 -10.83 9.83 -7.74
C VAL A 105 -10.63 11.24 -7.15
N PRO A 106 -11.56 12.19 -7.40
CA PRO A 106 -11.49 13.53 -6.81
C PRO A 106 -11.39 13.46 -5.27
N HIS A 107 -10.51 14.29 -4.69
CA HIS A 107 -10.29 14.29 -3.24
C HIS A 107 -11.57 14.54 -2.43
N ASP A 108 -12.51 15.30 -3.00
CA ASP A 108 -13.75 15.70 -2.33
C ASP A 108 -14.78 14.56 -2.24
N ILE A 109 -14.57 13.44 -2.93
CA ILE A 109 -15.55 12.34 -2.94
C ILE A 109 -15.71 11.70 -1.56
N PHE A 110 -14.61 11.51 -0.84
CA PHE A 110 -14.66 10.82 0.47
C PHE A 110 -15.38 11.64 1.53
N PRO A 111 -15.09 12.94 1.74
CA PRO A 111 -15.87 13.79 2.62
C PRO A 111 -17.36 13.85 2.24
N LEU A 112 -17.65 13.90 0.93
CA LEU A 112 -19.03 13.88 0.45
C LEU A 112 -19.76 12.58 0.78
N LEU A 113 -19.09 11.42 0.61
CA LEU A 113 -19.67 10.12 0.96
C LEU A 113 -19.87 9.96 2.47
N GLU A 114 -18.96 10.48 3.29
CA GLU A 114 -19.12 10.51 4.74
C GLU A 114 -20.30 11.38 5.17
N GLU A 115 -20.46 12.55 4.54
CA GLU A 115 -21.61 13.44 4.79
C GLU A 115 -22.92 12.77 4.36
N LEU A 116 -22.98 12.14 3.19
CA LEU A 116 -24.12 11.37 2.74
C LEU A 116 -24.47 10.24 3.72
N ALA A 117 -23.47 9.48 4.16
CA ALA A 117 -23.68 8.40 5.11
C ALA A 117 -24.23 8.91 6.46
N SER A 118 -23.71 10.02 6.96
CA SER A 118 -24.16 10.63 8.24
C SER A 118 -25.62 11.12 8.19
N LYS A 119 -26.08 11.51 7.01
CA LYS A 119 -27.44 12.04 6.78
C LYS A 119 -28.42 10.99 6.29
N TYR A 120 -27.96 9.79 5.90
CA TYR A 120 -28.76 8.78 5.21
C TYR A 120 -30.03 8.38 5.95
N GLU A 121 -29.96 8.22 7.27
CA GLU A 121 -31.12 7.84 8.09
C GLU A 121 -32.20 8.95 8.17
N ARG A 122 -31.79 10.21 7.96
CA ARG A 122 -32.66 11.38 7.97
C ARG A 122 -33.23 11.74 6.60
N MET A 123 -32.78 11.06 5.54
CA MET A 123 -33.24 11.28 4.18
C MET A 123 -34.65 10.72 3.98
N THR A 124 -35.45 11.40 3.16
CA THR A 124 -36.70 10.84 2.64
C THR A 124 -36.42 9.69 1.68
N ASP A 125 -37.41 8.85 1.42
CA ASP A 125 -37.25 7.75 0.45
C ASP A 125 -36.95 8.28 -0.96
N GLU A 126 -37.54 9.41 -1.34
CA GLU A 126 -37.22 10.08 -2.61
C GLU A 126 -35.76 10.51 -2.70
N GLN A 127 -35.20 11.11 -1.65
CA GLN A 127 -33.79 11.50 -1.58
C GLN A 127 -32.87 10.29 -1.62
N ARG A 128 -33.20 9.21 -0.94
CA ARG A 128 -32.44 7.95 -0.99
C ARG A 128 -32.43 7.34 -2.40
N ASP A 129 -33.58 7.40 -3.09
CA ASP A 129 -33.69 6.95 -4.47
C ASP A 129 -32.91 7.85 -5.43
N GLU A 130 -32.84 9.13 -5.17
CA GLU A 130 -32.01 10.06 -5.95
C GLU A 130 -30.51 9.75 -5.82
N VAL A 131 -30.04 9.48 -4.60
CA VAL A 131 -28.66 9.03 -4.34
C VAL A 131 -28.38 7.73 -5.09
N ARG A 132 -29.27 6.73 -5.02
CA ARG A 132 -29.12 5.47 -5.75
C ARG A 132 -29.03 5.69 -7.27
N ARG A 133 -29.89 6.53 -7.83
CA ARG A 133 -29.87 6.88 -9.26
C ARG A 133 -28.58 7.56 -9.67
N ALA A 134 -27.99 8.43 -8.81
CA ALA A 134 -26.73 9.08 -9.07
C ALA A 134 -25.58 8.06 -9.16
N PHE A 135 -25.50 7.10 -8.22
CA PHE A 135 -24.52 6.01 -8.28
C PHE A 135 -24.70 5.11 -9.51
N TRP A 136 -25.95 4.78 -9.87
CA TRP A 136 -26.20 3.98 -11.08
C TRP A 136 -25.77 4.68 -12.35
N ARG A 137 -26.01 5.98 -12.48
CA ARG A 137 -25.51 6.78 -13.61
C ARG A 137 -23.98 6.75 -13.69
N LEU A 138 -23.31 6.94 -12.56
CA LEU A 138 -21.85 6.86 -12.48
C LEU A 138 -21.34 5.48 -12.93
N ILE A 139 -21.95 4.40 -12.45
CA ILE A 139 -21.58 3.03 -12.85
C ILE A 139 -21.74 2.84 -14.37
N GLN A 140 -22.85 3.29 -14.95
CA GLN A 140 -23.09 3.19 -16.38
C GLN A 140 -22.07 3.98 -17.22
N ASP A 141 -21.74 5.21 -16.79
CA ASP A 141 -20.74 6.04 -17.46
C ASP A 141 -19.36 5.41 -17.41
N LEU A 142 -18.94 4.93 -16.23
CA LEU A 142 -17.65 4.22 -16.09
C LEU A 142 -17.61 2.93 -16.91
N SER A 143 -18.70 2.16 -16.93
CA SER A 143 -18.78 0.92 -17.72
C SER A 143 -18.67 1.19 -19.21
N ARG A 144 -19.29 2.26 -19.70
CA ARG A 144 -19.18 2.70 -21.09
C ARG A 144 -17.73 3.09 -21.44
N ILE A 145 -17.10 3.91 -20.60
CA ILE A 145 -15.69 4.32 -20.78
C ILE A 145 -14.77 3.09 -20.82
N LEU A 146 -14.98 2.12 -19.92
CA LEU A 146 -14.18 0.88 -19.87
C LEU A 146 -14.38 0.02 -21.12
N GLY A 147 -15.58 0.00 -21.70
CA GLY A 147 -15.87 -0.71 -22.94
C GLY A 147 -15.16 -0.12 -24.17
N ASP A 148 -14.84 1.18 -24.11
CA ASP A 148 -14.14 1.91 -25.20
C ASP A 148 -12.59 1.81 -25.08
N VAL A 149 -12.06 1.35 -23.96
CA VAL A 149 -10.61 1.13 -23.76
C VAL A 149 -10.23 -0.23 -24.36
N ARG A 150 -9.48 -0.21 -25.46
CA ARG A 150 -8.93 -1.39 -26.14
C ARG A 150 -7.53 -1.73 -25.64
#